data_a70b72ca3dc2660c45ccfd4de07a0a2e
#
_entry.id   a70b72ca3dc2660c45ccfd4de07a0a2e
#
_cell.length_a   1.000
_cell.length_b   1.000
_cell.length_c   1.000
_cell.angle_alpha   90.00
_cell.angle_beta   90.00
_cell.angle_gamma   90.00
#
_symmetry.space_group_name_H-M   'P 1'
#
loop_
_entity.id
_entity.type
_entity.pdbx_description
1 polymer ?
#
loop_
_entity_poly.entity_id
_entity_poly.type
_entity_poly.pdbx_seq_one_letter_code
_entity_poly.pdbx_strand_id
1 'polypeptide(L)'
;MMRLFQHNRLLKFMIFAVLLLILTACQAEILDRTPTSLPDSETAPDRPLDNASMANLRSLEKIDDYPFYVMQFSGNYDYPQIGDLWSVETDFSCSLFTALGDKNEMLYGRNFDWEYSPSLLLFTNPPDGYASASMVDLTFLGIDQEAASNLMELPIEERYDLLSAPSMPFDGMNEYGLAVGMAAVPEEFIQDASFDPSLPMIGSIGIIRQVLDHARNVDEALEIFRQYNIDFNGGPPIHYLLADSMGEAALIEYYQGEMIVLLNEEPWHVATNHLRVNAQGDGGCWRYRTIANQLNTLGGRLDAQAAMQLLSQVKQGITQWSVVYNMNNGDIHVAVGGDYQTSFTFHLDMQSP
;
A
#
# COMPACT_ATOMS: atom_id res chain seq x y z
N MET A 1 -36.56 39.60 55.10
CA MET A 1 -35.59 39.69 54.04
C MET A 1 -34.28 38.87 54.26
N MET A 2 -34.17 38.11 55.35
CA MET A 2 -32.93 37.42 55.72
C MET A 2 -32.88 35.89 55.43
N ARG A 3 -33.97 35.27 54.96
CA ARG A 3 -33.98 33.81 54.65
C ARG A 3 -33.69 33.43 53.18
N LEU A 4 -33.70 34.38 52.26
CA LEU A 4 -33.39 34.10 50.86
C LEU A 4 -31.86 34.04 50.53
N PHE A 5 -31.02 34.62 51.37
CA PHE A 5 -29.55 34.64 51.14
C PHE A 5 -28.84 33.37 51.56
N GLN A 6 -29.42 32.57 52.47
CA GLN A 6 -28.81 31.31 52.92
C GLN A 6 -28.98 30.15 51.92
N HIS A 7 -30.08 30.10 51.18
CA HIS A 7 -30.35 29.04 50.22
C HIS A 7 -29.40 29.11 48.98
N ASN A 8 -29.01 30.32 48.60
CA ASN A 8 -28.14 30.50 47.44
C ASN A 8 -26.67 30.15 47.73
N ARG A 9 -26.23 30.14 48.98
CA ARG A 9 -24.88 29.71 49.33
C ARG A 9 -24.71 28.18 49.39
N LEU A 10 -25.71 27.49 49.90
CA LEU A 10 -25.74 26.03 49.95
C LEU A 10 -25.81 25.42 48.54
N LEU A 11 -26.64 26.00 47.66
CA LEU A 11 -26.77 25.54 46.26
C LEU A 11 -25.47 25.75 45.46
N LYS A 12 -24.79 26.87 45.68
CA LYS A 12 -23.50 27.12 45.05
C LYS A 12 -22.38 26.19 45.59
N PHE A 13 -22.41 25.84 46.87
CA PHE A 13 -21.48 24.85 47.43
C PHE A 13 -21.72 23.43 46.94
N MET A 14 -22.98 23.03 46.79
CA MET A 14 -23.36 21.74 46.21
C MET A 14 -22.98 21.64 44.72
N ILE A 15 -23.17 22.68 43.94
CA ILE A 15 -22.79 22.71 42.52
C ILE A 15 -21.25 22.66 42.39
N PHE A 16 -20.50 23.35 43.27
CA PHE A 16 -19.05 23.32 43.25
C PHE A 16 -18.49 21.97 43.70
N ALA A 17 -19.12 21.30 44.66
CA ALA A 17 -18.70 19.95 45.11
C ALA A 17 -19.05 18.88 44.05
N VAL A 18 -20.16 19.00 43.32
CA VAL A 18 -20.47 18.09 42.21
C VAL A 18 -19.55 18.32 41.00
N LEU A 19 -19.16 19.56 40.71
CA LEU A 19 -18.16 19.85 39.67
C LEU A 19 -16.77 19.33 40.05
N LEU A 20 -16.40 19.38 41.32
CA LEU A 20 -15.11 18.82 41.79
C LEU A 20 -15.09 17.28 41.76
N LEU A 21 -16.26 16.64 42.02
CA LEU A 21 -16.38 15.18 41.90
C LEU A 21 -16.41 14.68 40.45
N ILE A 22 -16.90 15.51 39.53
CA ILE A 22 -16.85 15.17 38.07
C ILE A 22 -15.42 15.35 37.53
N LEU A 23 -14.64 16.31 38.06
CA LEU A 23 -13.23 16.51 37.65
C LEU A 23 -12.31 15.44 38.24
N THR A 24 -12.67 14.77 39.33
CA THR A 24 -11.90 13.63 39.88
C THR A 24 -12.27 12.27 39.26
N ALA A 25 -13.44 12.17 38.61
CA ALA A 25 -13.87 10.95 37.91
C ALA A 25 -13.36 10.89 36.45
N CYS A 26 -12.79 11.97 35.92
CA CYS A 26 -12.11 12.01 34.61
C CYS A 26 -10.58 11.93 34.69
N GLN A 27 -10.02 11.57 35.83
CA GLN A 27 -8.71 10.90 35.86
C GLN A 27 -8.96 9.40 35.68
N ALA A 28 -9.57 9.04 34.53
CA ALA A 28 -9.36 7.71 33.98
C ALA A 28 -7.83 7.54 33.86
N GLU A 29 -7.36 6.48 34.45
CA GLU A 29 -6.00 5.98 34.36
C GLU A 29 -5.49 6.21 32.93
N ILE A 30 -4.56 7.15 32.79
CA ILE A 30 -3.53 7.01 31.79
C ILE A 30 -2.82 5.74 32.24
N LEU A 31 -3.33 4.59 31.79
CA LEU A 31 -2.55 3.39 31.71
C LEU A 31 -1.29 3.85 30.98
N ASP A 32 -0.23 3.90 31.74
CA ASP A 32 1.14 3.98 31.25
C ASP A 32 1.32 2.75 30.35
N ARG A 33 0.85 2.89 29.08
CA ARG A 33 1.24 2.03 28.00
C ARG A 33 2.66 2.46 27.69
N THR A 34 3.59 2.03 28.55
CA THR A 34 4.93 1.74 28.04
C THR A 34 4.72 1.05 26.70
N PRO A 35 5.28 1.57 25.59
CA PRO A 35 5.23 0.86 24.34
C PRO A 35 5.67 -0.55 24.68
N THR A 36 4.77 -1.51 24.47
CA THR A 36 5.12 -2.92 24.60
C THR A 36 6.31 -3.05 23.67
N SER A 37 7.48 -3.30 24.24
CA SER A 37 8.65 -3.64 23.45
C SER A 37 8.18 -4.66 22.44
N LEU A 38 8.47 -4.42 21.16
CA LEU A 38 8.37 -5.43 20.12
C LEU A 38 8.67 -6.79 20.75
N PRO A 39 7.91 -7.85 20.46
CA PRO A 39 8.38 -9.18 20.80
C PRO A 39 9.81 -9.21 20.29
N ASP A 40 10.75 -9.46 21.21
CA ASP A 40 12.18 -9.54 20.89
C ASP A 40 12.25 -10.26 19.54
N SER A 41 12.86 -9.62 18.55
CA SER A 41 13.04 -10.20 17.21
C SER A 41 13.45 -11.64 17.46
N GLU A 42 12.63 -12.61 17.04
CA GLU A 42 13.02 -14.00 17.18
C GLU A 42 14.40 -14.07 16.55
N THR A 43 15.40 -14.26 17.40
CA THR A 43 16.78 -14.43 16.98
C THR A 43 16.78 -15.39 15.82
N ALA A 44 17.47 -15.02 14.74
CA ALA A 44 17.57 -15.77 13.49
C ALA A 44 17.41 -17.27 13.76
N PRO A 45 16.47 -17.96 13.11
CA PRO A 45 16.07 -19.29 13.51
C PRO A 45 17.31 -20.16 13.62
N ASP A 46 17.41 -20.93 14.72
CA ASP A 46 18.50 -21.92 14.98
C ASP A 46 18.55 -23.01 13.88
N ARG A 47 17.75 -22.83 12.82
CA ARG A 47 17.65 -23.72 11.67
C ARG A 47 18.46 -23.13 10.52
N PRO A 48 19.45 -23.83 10.00
CA PRO A 48 20.21 -23.38 8.85
C PRO A 48 19.25 -23.15 7.66
N LEU A 49 19.41 -22.00 6.98
CA LEU A 49 18.69 -21.68 5.77
C LEU A 49 18.88 -22.79 4.72
N ASP A 50 17.83 -23.17 4.04
CA ASP A 50 17.93 -24.10 2.94
C ASP A 50 18.60 -23.45 1.70
N ASN A 51 18.92 -24.25 0.71
CA ASN A 51 19.61 -23.79 -0.48
C ASN A 51 18.78 -22.79 -1.31
N ALA A 52 17.45 -22.91 -1.30
CA ALA A 52 16.55 -22.02 -2.02
C ALA A 52 16.53 -20.64 -1.34
N SER A 53 16.32 -20.60 -0.03
CA SER A 53 16.38 -19.38 0.78
C SER A 53 17.71 -18.66 0.64
N MET A 54 18.83 -19.41 0.67
CA MET A 54 20.16 -18.87 0.46
C MET A 54 20.35 -18.30 -0.96
N ALA A 55 19.76 -18.94 -1.97
CA ALA A 55 19.83 -18.44 -3.35
C ALA A 55 19.03 -17.13 -3.50
N ASN A 56 17.83 -17.06 -2.92
CA ASN A 56 17.01 -15.86 -2.90
C ASN A 56 17.75 -14.69 -2.22
N LEU A 57 18.30 -14.88 -1.03
CA LEU A 57 19.05 -13.83 -0.32
C LEU A 57 20.33 -13.39 -1.04
N ARG A 58 21.00 -14.29 -1.78
CA ARG A 58 22.19 -13.96 -2.57
C ARG A 58 21.87 -13.15 -3.82
N SER A 59 20.64 -13.17 -4.31
CA SER A 59 20.22 -12.40 -5.46
C SER A 59 19.99 -10.92 -5.16
N LEU A 60 20.05 -10.52 -3.87
CA LEU A 60 19.89 -9.14 -3.47
C LEU A 60 20.99 -8.27 -4.05
N GLU A 61 20.60 -7.19 -4.72
CA GLU A 61 21.49 -6.18 -5.30
C GLU A 61 21.05 -4.78 -4.83
N LYS A 62 22.02 -3.94 -4.43
CA LYS A 62 21.78 -2.53 -4.16
C LYS A 62 21.86 -1.74 -5.46
N ILE A 63 20.83 -0.98 -5.79
CA ILE A 63 20.70 -0.23 -7.03
C ILE A 63 21.02 1.25 -6.83
N ASP A 64 20.61 1.83 -5.69
CA ASP A 64 20.82 3.26 -5.40
C ASP A 64 21.18 3.49 -3.92
N ASP A 65 21.84 4.62 -3.63
CA ASP A 65 22.22 5.02 -2.29
C ASP A 65 21.04 5.59 -1.49
N TYR A 66 19.99 6.11 -2.14
CA TYR A 66 18.67 6.15 -1.54
C TYR A 66 18.21 4.70 -1.48
N PRO A 67 18.14 4.05 -0.27
CA PRO A 67 18.21 2.60 -0.23
C PRO A 67 17.17 1.92 -1.10
N PHE A 68 17.59 1.58 -2.31
CA PHE A 68 16.82 0.86 -3.30
C PHE A 68 17.52 -0.41 -3.69
N TYR A 69 16.81 -1.50 -3.60
CA TYR A 69 17.31 -2.86 -3.82
C TYR A 69 16.47 -3.59 -4.86
N VAL A 70 17.06 -4.62 -5.46
CA VAL A 70 16.38 -5.61 -6.30
C VAL A 70 16.70 -7.01 -5.78
N MET A 71 15.71 -7.90 -5.78
CA MET A 71 15.87 -9.30 -5.39
C MET A 71 15.02 -10.22 -6.26
N GLN A 72 15.55 -11.41 -6.55
CA GLN A 72 14.82 -12.50 -7.20
C GLN A 72 14.39 -13.51 -6.15
N PHE A 73 13.14 -13.90 -6.16
CA PHE A 73 12.59 -14.88 -5.23
C PHE A 73 11.92 -16.02 -6.00
N SER A 74 12.43 -17.22 -5.80
CA SER A 74 11.85 -18.44 -6.36
C SER A 74 11.49 -19.41 -5.26
N GLY A 75 10.38 -20.09 -5.39
CA GLY A 75 9.89 -21.05 -4.42
C GLY A 75 8.60 -20.63 -3.74
N ASN A 76 8.15 -21.43 -2.80
CA ASN A 76 6.93 -21.16 -2.05
C ASN A 76 7.17 -20.07 -1.00
N TYR A 77 6.12 -19.32 -0.73
CA TYR A 77 6.00 -18.39 0.38
C TYR A 77 4.59 -18.45 0.95
N ASP A 78 4.47 -18.14 2.23
CA ASP A 78 3.17 -18.09 2.88
C ASP A 78 2.50 -16.74 2.64
N TYR A 79 1.17 -16.74 2.51
CA TYR A 79 0.41 -15.50 2.53
C TYR A 79 0.36 -14.97 3.97
N PRO A 80 0.50 -13.66 4.18
CA PRO A 80 0.50 -13.12 5.52
C PRO A 80 -0.81 -13.46 6.20
N GLN A 81 -0.69 -14.19 7.29
CA GLN A 81 -1.77 -14.26 8.26
C GLN A 81 -1.94 -12.86 8.87
N ILE A 82 -3.18 -12.52 9.22
CA ILE A 82 -3.49 -11.26 9.87
C ILE A 82 -2.52 -11.09 11.05
N GLY A 83 -1.61 -10.16 10.93
CA GLY A 83 -0.66 -9.78 11.97
C GLY A 83 -0.88 -8.33 12.34
N ASP A 84 -0.45 -7.94 13.53
CA ASP A 84 -0.51 -6.56 14.02
C ASP A 84 0.36 -5.65 13.14
N LEU A 85 -0.18 -5.25 11.99
CA LEU A 85 0.39 -4.16 11.22
C LEU A 85 0.14 -2.87 12.02
N TRP A 86 1.15 -2.09 12.17
CA TRP A 86 1.29 -0.92 13.02
C TRP A 86 0.17 0.11 12.84
N SER A 87 -0.41 0.57 13.95
CA SER A 87 -1.25 1.77 13.95
C SER A 87 -0.34 2.99 13.81
N VAL A 88 -0.23 3.54 12.63
CA VAL A 88 0.50 4.78 12.38
C VAL A 88 -0.50 5.86 11.96
N GLU A 89 -0.66 6.89 12.80
CA GLU A 89 -1.31 8.14 12.39
C GLU A 89 -0.33 8.90 11.50
N THR A 90 -0.44 8.77 10.18
CA THR A 90 0.38 9.52 9.23
C THR A 90 -0.45 10.11 8.11
N ASP A 91 0.01 11.25 7.58
CA ASP A 91 -0.56 11.88 6.40
C ASP A 91 -0.20 11.06 5.14
N PHE A 92 -1.13 10.22 4.68
CA PHE A 92 -0.99 9.41 3.48
C PHE A 92 -1.21 10.26 2.22
N SER A 93 -0.38 10.06 1.22
CA SER A 93 -0.44 10.88 0.00
C SER A 93 -0.03 10.11 -1.26
N CYS A 94 -0.71 8.99 -1.59
CA CYS A 94 -0.42 8.24 -2.81
C CYS A 94 -1.12 8.82 -4.04
N SER A 95 -0.56 8.54 -5.22
CA SER A 95 -1.19 8.80 -6.52
C SER A 95 -1.01 7.59 -7.42
N LEU A 96 -2.10 7.13 -8.02
CA LEU A 96 -2.10 5.99 -8.95
C LEU A 96 -2.87 6.40 -10.20
N PHE A 97 -2.43 5.91 -11.35
CA PHE A 97 -3.18 6.06 -12.59
C PHE A 97 -2.93 4.92 -13.57
N THR A 98 -3.85 4.77 -14.50
CA THR A 98 -3.69 3.93 -15.67
C THR A 98 -3.79 4.77 -16.94
N ALA A 99 -2.99 4.47 -17.96
CA ALA A 99 -3.02 5.10 -19.28
C ALA A 99 -3.21 4.00 -20.31
N LEU A 100 -4.44 3.86 -20.83
CA LEU A 100 -4.90 2.73 -21.61
C LEU A 100 -5.27 3.11 -23.07
N GLY A 101 -4.96 4.34 -23.48
CA GLY A 101 -5.33 4.87 -24.80
C GLY A 101 -4.46 4.37 -25.95
N ASP A 102 -3.30 3.78 -25.68
CA ASP A 102 -2.49 3.10 -26.68
C ASP A 102 -2.46 1.59 -26.40
N LYS A 103 -3.00 0.80 -27.35
CA LYS A 103 -3.10 -0.66 -27.19
C LYS A 103 -1.75 -1.39 -27.18
N ASN A 104 -0.67 -0.73 -27.61
CA ASN A 104 0.68 -1.29 -27.60
C ASN A 104 1.51 -0.81 -26.41
N GLU A 105 1.01 0.16 -25.65
CA GLU A 105 1.72 0.78 -24.55
C GLU A 105 0.73 1.19 -23.45
N MET A 106 0.11 0.20 -22.82
CA MET A 106 -0.76 0.40 -21.66
C MET A 106 0.07 0.47 -20.40
N LEU A 107 -0.08 1.56 -19.66
CA LEU A 107 0.77 1.87 -18.51
C LEU A 107 -0.02 1.95 -17.22
N TYR A 108 0.61 1.48 -16.15
CA TYR A 108 0.18 1.69 -14.77
C TYR A 108 1.25 2.51 -14.05
N GLY A 109 0.89 3.65 -13.47
CA GLY A 109 1.82 4.55 -12.79
C GLY A 109 1.44 4.80 -11.34
N ARG A 110 2.44 4.86 -10.44
CA ARG A 110 2.22 5.11 -9.02
C ARG A 110 3.32 5.97 -8.40
N ASN A 111 2.93 6.91 -7.50
CA ASN A 111 3.76 7.48 -6.44
C ASN A 111 3.38 6.84 -5.09
N PHE A 112 4.36 6.35 -4.36
CA PHE A 112 4.24 5.97 -2.96
C PHE A 112 4.75 7.12 -2.09
N ASP A 113 3.82 7.81 -1.45
CA ASP A 113 4.10 8.98 -0.62
C ASP A 113 3.87 8.56 0.84
N TRP A 114 4.95 8.38 1.58
CA TRP A 114 4.96 7.83 2.93
C TRP A 114 6.13 8.39 3.73
N GLU A 115 6.25 7.97 4.99
CA GLU A 115 7.48 8.14 5.74
C GLU A 115 8.66 7.51 5.03
N TYR A 116 9.89 7.75 5.51
CA TYR A 116 11.09 7.18 4.91
C TYR A 116 10.98 5.65 4.79
N SER A 117 11.05 5.16 3.58
CA SER A 117 10.84 3.76 3.25
C SER A 117 11.93 3.29 2.28
N PRO A 118 12.97 2.59 2.79
CA PRO A 118 13.88 1.89 1.90
C PRO A 118 13.11 0.86 1.09
N SER A 119 13.33 0.82 -0.21
CA SER A 119 12.48 0.10 -1.14
C SER A 119 13.17 -1.10 -1.79
N LEU A 120 12.39 -2.13 -2.07
CA LEU A 120 12.81 -3.33 -2.78
C LEU A 120 11.89 -3.56 -3.98
N LEU A 121 12.47 -3.66 -5.18
CA LEU A 121 11.79 -4.26 -6.33
C LEU A 121 12.03 -5.77 -6.26
N LEU A 122 10.98 -6.51 -5.98
CA LEU A 122 11.00 -7.94 -5.81
C LEU A 122 10.41 -8.64 -7.03
N PHE A 123 11.18 -9.51 -7.67
CA PHE A 123 10.69 -10.45 -8.67
C PHE A 123 10.35 -11.77 -7.99
N THR A 124 9.13 -12.26 -8.17
CA THR A 124 8.69 -13.56 -7.64
C THR A 124 8.36 -14.51 -8.77
N ASN A 125 8.66 -15.79 -8.54
CA ASN A 125 8.28 -16.88 -9.43
C ASN A 125 7.85 -18.10 -8.59
N PRO A 126 6.61 -18.07 -8.06
CA PRO A 126 6.09 -19.17 -7.24
C PRO A 126 5.73 -20.37 -8.12
N PRO A 127 5.89 -21.62 -7.62
CA PRO A 127 5.63 -22.83 -8.42
C PRO A 127 4.15 -23.02 -8.77
N ASP A 128 3.24 -22.47 -7.96
CA ASP A 128 1.79 -22.62 -8.11
C ASP A 128 1.09 -21.28 -8.41
N GLY A 129 1.81 -20.29 -8.94
CA GLY A 129 1.28 -18.97 -9.27
C GLY A 129 2.04 -18.31 -10.40
N TYR A 130 1.67 -17.09 -10.75
CA TYR A 130 2.27 -16.32 -11.84
C TYR A 130 3.54 -15.59 -11.38
N ALA A 131 4.51 -15.49 -12.28
CA ALA A 131 5.65 -14.63 -12.05
C ALA A 131 5.22 -13.16 -12.00
N SER A 132 5.82 -12.38 -11.10
CA SER A 132 5.47 -10.98 -10.93
C SER A 132 6.66 -10.14 -10.47
N ALA A 133 6.54 -8.82 -10.63
CA ALA A 133 7.41 -7.83 -10.01
C ALA A 133 6.58 -6.93 -9.10
N SER A 134 7.06 -6.63 -7.90
CA SER A 134 6.34 -5.82 -6.92
C SER A 134 7.28 -4.92 -6.12
N MET A 135 6.79 -3.73 -5.75
CA MET A 135 7.51 -2.86 -4.82
C MET A 135 7.14 -3.21 -3.38
N VAL A 136 8.14 -3.31 -2.54
CA VAL A 136 8.06 -3.64 -1.11
C VAL A 136 8.73 -2.55 -0.30
N ASP A 137 8.09 -2.11 0.77
CA ASP A 137 8.69 -1.26 1.79
C ASP A 137 9.41 -2.13 2.82
N LEU A 138 10.72 -1.98 2.91
CA LEU A 138 11.56 -2.81 3.81
C LEU A 138 11.28 -2.54 5.29
N THR A 139 10.71 -1.38 5.65
CA THR A 139 10.36 -1.09 7.05
C THR A 139 9.30 -2.03 7.58
N PHE A 140 8.39 -2.49 6.71
CA PHE A 140 7.37 -3.49 7.06
C PHE A 140 7.93 -4.91 7.26
N LEU A 141 9.20 -5.12 6.91
CA LEU A 141 9.96 -6.33 7.22
C LEU A 141 10.83 -6.16 8.47
N GLY A 142 10.70 -5.04 9.20
CA GLY A 142 11.53 -4.74 10.36
C GLY A 142 12.92 -4.19 10.02
N ILE A 143 13.19 -3.86 8.76
CA ILE A 143 14.47 -3.31 8.29
C ILE A 143 14.38 -1.79 8.30
N ASP A 144 14.88 -1.17 9.36
CA ASP A 144 14.89 0.28 9.52
C ASP A 144 15.93 0.99 8.61
N GLN A 145 16.01 2.31 8.72
CA GLN A 145 16.92 3.12 7.90
C GLN A 145 18.40 2.74 8.08
N GLU A 146 18.83 2.44 9.30
CA GLU A 146 20.22 2.09 9.59
C GLU A 146 20.55 0.71 9.03
N ALA A 147 19.70 -0.28 9.27
CA ALA A 147 19.83 -1.63 8.74
C ALA A 147 19.76 -1.62 7.20
N ALA A 148 18.83 -0.87 6.60
CA ALA A 148 18.72 -0.76 5.14
C ALA A 148 19.95 -0.13 4.51
N SER A 149 20.58 0.85 5.13
CA SER A 149 21.79 1.49 4.60
C SER A 149 22.97 0.52 4.50
N ASN A 150 23.03 -0.44 5.41
CA ASN A 150 24.12 -1.40 5.56
C ASN A 150 23.75 -2.84 5.15
N LEU A 151 22.58 -3.03 4.54
CA LEU A 151 22.01 -4.35 4.27
C LEU A 151 22.95 -5.28 3.49
N MET A 152 23.74 -4.71 2.56
CA MET A 152 24.72 -5.47 1.77
C MET A 152 25.96 -5.87 2.57
N GLU A 153 26.23 -5.23 3.71
CA GLU A 153 27.36 -5.53 4.57
C GLU A 153 27.04 -6.64 5.60
N LEU A 154 25.75 -6.90 5.82
CA LEU A 154 25.31 -7.96 6.71
C LEU A 154 25.68 -9.35 6.16
N PRO A 155 26.01 -10.32 7.01
CA PRO A 155 26.02 -11.73 6.64
C PRO A 155 24.68 -12.14 6.01
N ILE A 156 24.70 -13.10 5.09
CA ILE A 156 23.48 -13.52 4.37
C ILE A 156 22.42 -14.03 5.33
N GLU A 157 22.82 -14.72 6.37
CA GLU A 157 21.94 -15.28 7.40
C GLU A 157 21.21 -14.20 8.20
N GLU A 158 21.79 -13.00 8.32
CA GLU A 158 21.20 -11.85 9.00
C GLU A 158 20.22 -11.06 8.14
N ARG A 159 20.10 -11.41 6.85
CA ARG A 159 19.10 -10.84 5.91
C ARG A 159 17.81 -11.67 5.87
N TYR A 160 17.59 -12.53 6.86
CA TYR A 160 16.48 -13.49 6.90
C TYR A 160 15.10 -12.85 6.71
N ASP A 161 14.87 -11.66 7.25
CA ASP A 161 13.59 -10.94 7.16
C ASP A 161 13.15 -10.66 5.71
N LEU A 162 14.10 -10.56 4.78
CA LEU A 162 13.81 -10.43 3.34
C LEU A 162 13.07 -11.63 2.74
N LEU A 163 13.10 -12.79 3.38
CA LEU A 163 12.35 -13.96 2.91
C LEU A 163 10.83 -13.79 3.08
N SER A 164 10.40 -12.81 3.87
CA SER A 164 8.98 -12.44 4.01
C SER A 164 8.53 -11.40 2.97
N ALA A 165 9.44 -10.85 2.18
CA ALA A 165 9.13 -9.80 1.20
C ALA A 165 8.02 -10.20 0.19
N PRO A 166 7.91 -11.45 -0.31
CA PRO A 166 6.84 -11.84 -1.22
C PRO A 166 5.43 -11.57 -0.66
N SER A 167 5.27 -11.62 0.66
CA SER A 167 3.98 -11.43 1.32
C SER A 167 3.58 -9.97 1.53
N MET A 168 4.45 -9.00 1.17
CA MET A 168 4.26 -7.57 1.48
C MET A 168 4.34 -6.65 0.24
N PRO A 169 3.64 -6.96 -0.89
CA PRO A 169 3.63 -6.10 -2.06
C PRO A 169 2.73 -4.87 -1.84
N PHE A 170 3.25 -3.68 -2.08
CA PHE A 170 2.46 -2.42 -2.03
C PHE A 170 1.85 -2.06 -3.39
N ASP A 171 2.46 -2.53 -4.44
CA ASP A 171 2.02 -2.52 -5.83
C ASP A 171 2.81 -3.58 -6.62
N GLY A 172 2.37 -3.87 -7.84
CA GLY A 172 3.09 -4.78 -8.70
C GLY A 172 2.37 -5.04 -10.01
N MET A 173 3.05 -5.82 -10.87
CA MET A 173 2.55 -6.33 -12.13
C MET A 173 2.97 -7.79 -12.29
N ASN A 174 2.09 -8.63 -12.81
CA ASN A 174 2.42 -10.02 -13.13
C ASN A 174 2.72 -10.24 -14.61
N GLU A 175 3.17 -11.43 -14.95
CA GLU A 175 3.58 -11.84 -16.29
C GLU A 175 2.46 -11.82 -17.37
N TYR A 176 1.19 -11.67 -16.95
CA TYR A 176 0.04 -11.47 -17.85
C TYR A 176 -0.29 -9.99 -18.07
N GLY A 177 0.45 -9.08 -17.44
CA GLY A 177 0.23 -7.63 -17.54
C GLY A 177 -0.92 -7.13 -16.70
N LEU A 178 -1.36 -7.90 -15.69
CA LEU A 178 -2.25 -7.38 -14.65
C LEU A 178 -1.42 -6.61 -13.62
N ALA A 179 -1.74 -5.34 -13.44
CA ALA A 179 -1.14 -4.47 -12.45
C ALA A 179 -2.13 -4.11 -11.35
N VAL A 180 -1.63 -4.00 -10.12
CA VAL A 180 -2.40 -3.63 -8.93
C VAL A 180 -1.57 -2.75 -8.00
N GLY A 181 -2.22 -1.80 -7.35
CA GLY A 181 -1.62 -0.99 -6.29
C GLY A 181 -2.70 -0.39 -5.40
N MET A 182 -2.28 0.14 -4.27
CA MET A 182 -3.18 0.64 -3.24
C MET A 182 -2.90 2.11 -2.89
N ALA A 183 -3.91 2.80 -2.36
CA ALA A 183 -3.78 4.07 -1.69
C ALA A 183 -4.64 4.10 -0.42
N ALA A 184 -4.12 4.76 0.62
CA ALA A 184 -4.87 4.96 1.85
C ALA A 184 -6.04 5.92 1.62
N VAL A 185 -7.14 5.68 2.31
CA VAL A 185 -8.33 6.54 2.33
C VAL A 185 -8.70 6.90 3.77
N PRO A 186 -9.45 8.00 4.01
CA PRO A 186 -9.85 8.38 5.36
C PRO A 186 -10.66 7.29 6.08
N GLU A 187 -10.32 7.01 7.34
CA GLU A 187 -10.96 5.98 8.18
C GLU A 187 -12.48 6.14 8.33
N GLU A 188 -12.97 7.39 8.35
CA GLU A 188 -14.37 7.71 8.58
C GLU A 188 -15.35 7.08 7.58
N PHE A 189 -14.85 6.57 6.45
CA PHE A 189 -15.65 6.01 5.38
C PHE A 189 -15.75 4.48 5.38
N ILE A 190 -14.91 3.78 6.16
CA ILE A 190 -14.85 2.31 6.17
C ILE A 190 -15.49 1.69 7.41
N GLN A 191 -16.09 2.50 8.28
CA GLN A 191 -16.88 1.99 9.39
C GLN A 191 -17.96 1.04 8.84
N ASP A 192 -17.87 -0.23 9.24
CA ASP A 192 -18.78 -1.32 8.85
C ASP A 192 -18.53 -1.93 7.44
N ALA A 193 -17.28 -2.29 7.11
CA ALA A 193 -17.05 -3.23 5.99
C ALA A 193 -17.93 -4.47 6.22
N SER A 194 -18.75 -4.84 5.24
CA SER A 194 -19.66 -5.98 5.38
C SER A 194 -18.81 -7.24 5.58
N PHE A 195 -18.89 -7.78 6.79
CA PHE A 195 -18.24 -9.02 7.13
C PHE A 195 -19.15 -10.18 6.77
N ASP A 196 -18.75 -10.99 5.80
CA ASP A 196 -19.42 -12.27 5.52
C ASP A 196 -18.71 -13.39 6.29
N PRO A 197 -19.36 -13.99 7.32
CA PRO A 197 -18.74 -15.02 8.13
C PRO A 197 -18.46 -16.33 7.35
N SER A 198 -18.93 -16.46 6.12
CA SER A 198 -18.64 -17.61 5.25
C SER A 198 -17.34 -17.45 4.46
N LEU A 199 -16.77 -16.23 4.38
CA LEU A 199 -15.55 -15.96 3.66
C LEU A 199 -14.33 -15.91 4.60
N PRO A 200 -13.17 -16.39 4.15
CA PRO A 200 -11.93 -16.24 4.90
C PRO A 200 -11.50 -14.77 5.00
N MET A 201 -10.72 -14.46 6.03
CA MET A 201 -10.09 -13.16 6.20
C MET A 201 -8.74 -13.13 5.48
N ILE A 202 -8.40 -11.98 4.89
CA ILE A 202 -7.07 -11.68 4.36
C ILE A 202 -6.67 -10.25 4.72
N GLY A 203 -5.38 -10.03 5.00
CA GLY A 203 -4.86 -8.69 5.24
C GLY A 203 -4.90 -7.80 3.99
N SER A 204 -4.99 -6.50 4.21
CA SER A 204 -5.12 -5.49 3.13
C SER A 204 -3.96 -5.49 2.12
N ILE A 205 -2.76 -5.90 2.52
CA ILE A 205 -1.61 -6.10 1.62
C ILE A 205 -1.62 -7.52 1.02
N GLY A 206 -2.01 -8.52 1.80
CA GLY A 206 -2.02 -9.91 1.36
C GLY A 206 -2.91 -10.18 0.14
N ILE A 207 -4.01 -9.43 -0.01
CA ILE A 207 -4.88 -9.55 -1.19
C ILE A 207 -4.16 -9.16 -2.48
N ILE A 208 -3.23 -8.20 -2.44
CA ILE A 208 -2.42 -7.81 -3.60
C ILE A 208 -1.59 -9.00 -4.07
N ARG A 209 -0.98 -9.76 -3.13
CA ARG A 209 -0.22 -10.96 -3.47
C ARG A 209 -1.11 -12.03 -4.11
N GLN A 210 -2.31 -12.26 -3.58
CA GLN A 210 -3.27 -13.20 -4.17
C GLN A 210 -3.61 -12.83 -5.62
N VAL A 211 -3.84 -11.55 -5.87
CA VAL A 211 -4.14 -11.03 -7.21
C VAL A 211 -2.95 -11.24 -8.16
N LEU A 212 -1.75 -10.87 -7.74
CA LEU A 212 -0.55 -11.02 -8.58
C LEU A 212 -0.25 -12.49 -8.92
N ASP A 213 -0.51 -13.41 -8.00
CA ASP A 213 -0.21 -14.83 -8.19
C ASP A 213 -1.28 -15.58 -8.97
N HIS A 214 -2.55 -15.11 -8.98
CA HIS A 214 -3.64 -15.95 -9.44
C HIS A 214 -4.62 -15.30 -10.41
N ALA A 215 -4.50 -14.01 -10.70
CA ALA A 215 -5.35 -13.34 -11.68
C ALA A 215 -4.56 -12.93 -12.93
N ARG A 216 -5.13 -13.13 -14.12
CA ARG A 216 -4.53 -12.72 -15.39
C ARG A 216 -5.04 -11.38 -15.90
N ASN A 217 -6.19 -10.94 -15.41
CA ASN A 217 -6.88 -9.74 -15.84
C ASN A 217 -7.76 -9.17 -14.72
N VAL A 218 -8.35 -8.01 -14.99
CA VAL A 218 -9.19 -7.30 -14.01
C VAL A 218 -10.38 -8.15 -13.54
N ASP A 219 -11.06 -8.87 -14.43
CA ASP A 219 -12.21 -9.70 -14.05
C ASP A 219 -11.82 -10.81 -13.07
N GLU A 220 -10.71 -11.53 -13.34
CA GLU A 220 -10.21 -12.57 -12.43
C GLU A 220 -9.76 -11.98 -11.08
N ALA A 221 -9.16 -10.79 -11.08
CA ALA A 221 -8.80 -10.09 -9.86
C ALA A 221 -10.03 -9.72 -9.02
N LEU A 222 -11.10 -9.22 -9.65
CA LEU A 222 -12.36 -8.90 -8.97
C LEU A 222 -13.00 -10.15 -8.34
N GLU A 223 -12.90 -11.32 -9.00
CA GLU A 223 -13.38 -12.58 -8.43
C GLU A 223 -12.56 -12.98 -7.19
N ILE A 224 -11.24 -12.73 -7.17
CA ILE A 224 -10.41 -12.96 -5.98
C ILE A 224 -10.86 -12.05 -4.83
N PHE A 225 -11.04 -10.75 -5.07
CA PHE A 225 -11.53 -9.83 -4.03
C PHE A 225 -12.86 -10.25 -3.41
N ARG A 226 -13.77 -10.85 -4.20
CA ARG A 226 -15.07 -11.35 -3.72
C ARG A 226 -14.99 -12.60 -2.86
N GLN A 227 -13.84 -13.28 -2.82
CA GLN A 227 -13.65 -14.51 -2.05
C GLN A 227 -13.14 -14.27 -0.63
N TYR A 228 -12.84 -13.01 -0.27
CA TYR A 228 -12.24 -12.69 1.02
C TYR A 228 -12.97 -11.52 1.72
N ASN A 229 -12.95 -11.55 3.03
CA ASN A 229 -13.09 -10.35 3.84
C ASN A 229 -11.73 -9.68 3.96
N ILE A 230 -11.64 -8.39 3.67
CA ILE A 230 -10.38 -7.67 3.82
C ILE A 230 -10.26 -7.13 5.26
N ASP A 231 -9.17 -7.46 5.92
CA ASP A 231 -8.82 -6.91 7.21
C ASP A 231 -7.93 -5.67 7.05
N PHE A 232 -8.43 -4.53 7.51
CA PHE A 232 -7.68 -3.27 7.54
C PHE A 232 -7.05 -3.00 8.92
N ASN A 233 -7.16 -3.93 9.88
CA ASN A 233 -6.54 -3.73 11.18
C ASN A 233 -5.01 -3.65 11.05
N GLY A 234 -4.42 -2.73 11.79
CA GLY A 234 -2.98 -2.50 11.81
C GLY A 234 -2.45 -1.60 10.69
N GLY A 235 -3.32 -0.97 9.91
CA GLY A 235 -2.96 0.03 8.90
C GLY A 235 -4.12 0.94 8.58
N PRO A 236 -3.93 1.95 7.71
CA PRO A 236 -5.04 2.75 7.23
C PRO A 236 -5.97 1.92 6.36
N PRO A 237 -7.26 2.27 6.28
CA PRO A 237 -8.11 1.76 5.23
C PRO A 237 -7.54 2.11 3.86
N ILE A 238 -7.66 1.19 2.92
CA ILE A 238 -7.13 1.38 1.57
C ILE A 238 -8.15 1.02 0.50
N HIS A 239 -7.98 1.62 -0.67
CA HIS A 239 -8.63 1.23 -1.90
C HIS A 239 -7.60 0.76 -2.93
N TYR A 240 -8.02 0.01 -3.93
CA TYR A 240 -7.14 -0.67 -4.87
C TYR A 240 -7.46 -0.27 -6.29
N LEU A 241 -6.44 0.16 -7.05
CA LEU A 241 -6.54 0.35 -8.49
C LEU A 241 -5.96 -0.87 -9.20
N LEU A 242 -6.74 -1.47 -10.07
CA LEU A 242 -6.38 -2.58 -10.94
C LEU A 242 -6.36 -2.12 -12.39
N ALA A 243 -5.49 -2.68 -13.21
CA ALA A 243 -5.57 -2.57 -14.67
C ALA A 243 -4.88 -3.73 -15.37
N ASP A 244 -5.24 -3.99 -16.61
CA ASP A 244 -4.65 -5.06 -17.40
C ASP A 244 -4.23 -4.62 -18.81
N SER A 245 -3.51 -5.51 -19.50
CA SER A 245 -3.03 -5.31 -20.87
C SER A 245 -4.13 -5.36 -21.94
N MET A 246 -5.39 -5.61 -21.55
CA MET A 246 -6.55 -5.57 -22.45
C MET A 246 -7.24 -4.19 -22.46
N GLY A 247 -6.86 -3.31 -21.53
CA GLY A 247 -7.38 -1.94 -21.43
C GLY A 247 -8.52 -1.78 -20.44
N GLU A 248 -8.71 -2.76 -19.57
CA GLU A 248 -9.67 -2.68 -18.48
C GLU A 248 -8.99 -2.18 -17.20
N ALA A 249 -9.70 -1.36 -16.43
CA ALA A 249 -9.28 -0.90 -15.12
C ALA A 249 -10.47 -0.83 -14.15
N ALA A 250 -10.19 -1.10 -12.89
CA ALA A 250 -11.18 -1.05 -11.82
C ALA A 250 -10.58 -0.43 -10.56
N LEU A 251 -11.31 0.48 -9.95
CA LEU A 251 -11.02 0.96 -8.61
C LEU A 251 -11.97 0.25 -7.63
N ILE A 252 -11.40 -0.48 -6.68
CA ILE A 252 -12.16 -1.18 -5.63
C ILE A 252 -12.16 -0.30 -4.39
N GLU A 253 -13.32 0.09 -3.94
CA GLU A 253 -13.54 0.88 -2.74
C GLU A 253 -14.45 0.15 -1.75
N TYR A 254 -14.24 0.39 -0.47
CA TYR A 254 -15.11 -0.10 0.59
C TYR A 254 -15.85 1.09 1.19
N TYR A 255 -17.17 1.11 1.06
CA TYR A 255 -18.00 2.22 1.49
C TYR A 255 -19.34 1.73 2.05
N GLN A 256 -19.69 2.18 3.25
CA GLN A 256 -20.94 1.81 3.94
C GLN A 256 -21.17 0.29 4.03
N GLY A 257 -20.09 -0.45 4.28
CA GLY A 257 -20.15 -1.89 4.44
C GLY A 257 -20.15 -2.70 3.15
N GLU A 258 -20.01 -2.09 1.99
CA GLU A 258 -20.04 -2.78 0.70
C GLU A 258 -18.72 -2.60 -0.07
N MET A 259 -18.31 -3.63 -0.78
CA MET A 259 -17.26 -3.55 -1.79
C MET A 259 -17.87 -2.95 -3.06
N ILE A 260 -17.37 -1.78 -3.47
CA ILE A 260 -17.83 -1.06 -4.66
C ILE A 260 -16.74 -1.12 -5.72
N VAL A 261 -17.14 -1.45 -6.94
CA VAL A 261 -16.23 -1.52 -8.09
C VAL A 261 -16.59 -0.40 -9.05
N LEU A 262 -15.62 0.47 -9.31
CA LEU A 262 -15.73 1.55 -10.27
C LEU A 262 -14.86 1.21 -11.49
N LEU A 263 -15.49 0.78 -12.57
CA LEU A 263 -14.79 0.49 -13.83
C LEU A 263 -14.41 1.79 -14.55
N ASN A 264 -13.37 1.73 -15.39
CA ASN A 264 -13.02 2.88 -16.22
C ASN A 264 -14.07 3.12 -17.32
N GLU A 265 -14.55 4.37 -17.38
CA GLU A 265 -15.41 4.86 -18.47
C GLU A 265 -14.58 5.50 -19.60
N GLU A 266 -13.39 5.98 -19.26
CA GLU A 266 -12.41 6.60 -20.14
C GLU A 266 -11.23 5.65 -20.37
N PRO A 267 -10.38 5.88 -21.39
CA PRO A 267 -9.17 5.05 -21.59
C PRO A 267 -8.10 5.37 -20.56
N TRP A 268 -8.48 5.59 -19.33
CA TRP A 268 -7.64 5.81 -18.15
C TRP A 268 -8.47 5.72 -16.87
N HIS A 269 -7.78 5.51 -15.75
CA HIS A 269 -8.35 5.61 -14.41
C HIS A 269 -7.37 6.30 -13.47
N VAL A 270 -7.85 6.91 -12.39
CA VAL A 270 -7.02 7.63 -11.40
C VAL A 270 -7.53 7.36 -9.99
N ALA A 271 -6.62 7.10 -9.07
CA ALA A 271 -6.89 7.02 -7.64
C ALA A 271 -5.89 7.86 -6.85
N THR A 272 -6.34 8.49 -5.79
CA THR A 272 -5.52 9.18 -4.77
C THR A 272 -6.13 8.90 -3.39
N ASN A 273 -5.84 9.70 -2.37
CA ASN A 273 -6.30 9.43 -1.01
C ASN A 273 -7.71 9.95 -0.70
N HIS A 274 -8.67 9.71 -1.59
CA HIS A 274 -10.09 9.99 -1.35
C HIS A 274 -10.97 8.99 -2.08
N LEU A 275 -12.08 8.63 -1.48
CA LEU A 275 -13.06 7.74 -2.12
C LEU A 275 -13.71 8.42 -3.31
N ARG A 276 -13.79 7.70 -4.43
CA ARG A 276 -14.45 8.16 -5.66
C ARG A 276 -15.95 7.97 -5.63
N VAL A 277 -16.43 6.94 -4.94
CA VAL A 277 -17.85 6.59 -4.85
C VAL A 277 -18.70 7.72 -4.28
N ASN A 278 -18.18 8.53 -3.37
CA ASN A 278 -18.88 9.65 -2.73
C ASN A 278 -18.30 11.03 -3.08
N ALA A 279 -17.22 11.08 -3.89
CA ALA A 279 -16.59 12.33 -4.25
C ALA A 279 -17.39 13.10 -5.31
N GLN A 280 -17.45 14.43 -5.15
CA GLN A 280 -17.91 15.33 -6.21
C GLN A 280 -16.71 15.82 -7.04
N GLY A 281 -16.72 15.56 -8.34
CA GLY A 281 -15.65 15.96 -9.23
C GLY A 281 -14.29 15.35 -8.88
N ASP A 282 -13.30 16.20 -8.57
CA ASP A 282 -11.92 15.78 -8.21
C ASP A 282 -11.73 15.52 -6.71
N GLY A 283 -12.80 15.53 -5.92
CA GLY A 283 -12.74 15.38 -4.45
C GLY A 283 -11.91 16.48 -3.76
N GLY A 284 -11.63 17.60 -4.44
CA GLY A 284 -10.75 18.66 -3.94
C GLY A 284 -9.26 18.33 -4.05
N CYS A 285 -8.89 17.17 -4.57
CA CYS A 285 -7.50 16.71 -4.67
C CYS A 285 -6.82 17.28 -5.92
N TRP A 286 -5.82 18.14 -5.72
CA TRP A 286 -5.06 18.73 -6.83
C TRP A 286 -4.26 17.69 -7.63
N ARG A 287 -3.75 16.63 -6.99
CA ARG A 287 -3.01 15.54 -7.64
C ARG A 287 -3.92 14.77 -8.59
N TYR A 288 -5.10 14.37 -8.11
CA TYR A 288 -6.13 13.74 -8.95
C TYR A 288 -6.46 14.60 -10.17
N ARG A 289 -6.76 15.90 -9.95
CA ARG A 289 -7.10 16.84 -11.02
C ARG A 289 -5.97 16.99 -12.05
N THR A 290 -4.72 17.08 -11.61
CA THR A 290 -3.56 17.21 -12.50
C THR A 290 -3.43 15.98 -13.39
N ILE A 291 -3.48 14.78 -12.81
CA ILE A 291 -3.37 13.53 -13.54
C ILE A 291 -4.54 13.36 -14.52
N ALA A 292 -5.77 13.49 -14.03
CA ALA A 292 -6.98 13.32 -14.85
C ALA A 292 -7.04 14.30 -16.03
N ASN A 293 -6.68 15.56 -15.82
CA ASN A 293 -6.67 16.56 -16.91
C ASN A 293 -5.63 16.21 -17.98
N GLN A 294 -4.46 15.74 -17.60
CA GLN A 294 -3.43 15.36 -18.58
C GLN A 294 -3.82 14.11 -19.34
N LEU A 295 -4.29 13.06 -18.65
CA LEU A 295 -4.78 11.84 -19.30
C LEU A 295 -5.97 12.12 -20.23
N ASN A 296 -6.92 12.93 -19.81
CA ASN A 296 -8.04 13.34 -20.64
C ASN A 296 -7.58 14.08 -21.90
N THR A 297 -6.64 15.02 -21.76
CA THR A 297 -6.09 15.81 -22.89
C THR A 297 -5.40 14.92 -23.92
N LEU A 298 -4.73 13.87 -23.46
CA LEU A 298 -3.96 12.94 -24.29
C LEU A 298 -4.78 11.69 -24.71
N GLY A 299 -6.05 11.61 -24.27
CA GLY A 299 -6.89 10.42 -24.51
C GLY A 299 -6.30 9.15 -23.93
N GLY A 300 -5.70 9.24 -22.73
CA GLY A 300 -5.07 8.13 -22.04
C GLY A 300 -3.78 7.61 -22.68
N ARG A 301 -3.13 8.37 -23.59
CA ARG A 301 -1.90 7.93 -24.28
C ARG A 301 -0.71 8.61 -23.67
N LEU A 302 0.18 7.79 -23.13
CA LEU A 302 1.48 8.22 -22.59
C LEU A 302 2.52 7.16 -22.99
N ASP A 303 3.75 7.57 -23.27
CA ASP A 303 4.89 6.68 -23.16
C ASP A 303 5.41 6.64 -21.71
N ALA A 304 6.28 5.70 -21.40
CA ALA A 304 6.80 5.52 -20.04
C ALA A 304 7.51 6.78 -19.50
N GLN A 305 8.20 7.54 -20.37
CA GLN A 305 8.87 8.78 -19.99
C GLN A 305 7.83 9.87 -19.60
N ALA A 306 6.78 10.03 -20.40
CA ALA A 306 5.71 10.99 -20.11
C ALA A 306 4.92 10.59 -18.86
N ALA A 307 4.72 9.29 -18.63
CA ALA A 307 4.11 8.75 -17.43
C ALA A 307 4.95 9.08 -16.17
N MET A 308 6.26 8.86 -16.22
CA MET A 308 7.18 9.23 -15.13
C MET A 308 7.22 10.75 -14.91
N GLN A 309 7.16 11.56 -15.98
CA GLN A 309 7.03 13.02 -15.87
C GLN A 309 5.73 13.44 -15.21
N LEU A 310 4.61 12.75 -15.50
CA LEU A 310 3.33 13.01 -14.85
C LEU A 310 3.40 12.71 -13.35
N LEU A 311 4.02 11.59 -12.94
CA LEU A 311 4.29 11.29 -11.54
C LEU A 311 5.13 12.36 -10.86
N SER A 312 6.15 12.90 -11.55
CA SER A 312 7.00 13.97 -11.02
C SER A 312 6.24 15.28 -10.75
N GLN A 313 5.21 15.58 -11.54
CA GLN A 313 4.36 16.77 -11.37
C GLN A 313 3.46 16.70 -10.13
N VAL A 314 3.15 15.49 -9.67
CA VAL A 314 2.28 15.25 -8.52
C VAL A 314 3.00 14.69 -7.30
N LYS A 315 4.33 14.67 -7.35
CA LYS A 315 5.14 14.20 -6.21
C LYS A 315 4.91 15.04 -4.96
N GLN A 316 5.06 14.41 -3.82
CA GLN A 316 5.06 15.05 -2.50
C GLN A 316 6.49 15.16 -1.96
N GLY A 317 6.67 15.92 -0.88
CA GLY A 317 7.96 15.98 -0.17
C GLY A 317 8.36 14.65 0.47
N ILE A 318 7.42 13.72 0.56
CA ILE A 318 7.55 12.38 1.17
C ILE A 318 7.43 11.26 0.13
N THR A 319 7.58 11.54 -1.17
CA THR A 319 7.57 10.48 -2.20
C THR A 319 8.81 9.61 -2.07
N GLN A 320 8.60 8.32 -1.76
CA GLN A 320 9.65 7.32 -1.55
C GLN A 320 10.07 6.67 -2.86
N TRP A 321 9.09 6.19 -3.62
CA TRP A 321 9.31 5.71 -4.98
C TRP A 321 8.20 6.12 -5.92
N SER A 322 8.53 6.15 -7.19
CA SER A 322 7.62 6.26 -8.31
C SER A 322 7.89 5.10 -9.25
N VAL A 323 6.85 4.42 -9.68
CA VAL A 323 6.97 3.28 -10.60
C VAL A 323 5.99 3.40 -11.75
N VAL A 324 6.46 3.01 -12.95
CA VAL A 324 5.64 2.86 -14.15
C VAL A 324 5.84 1.44 -14.67
N TYR A 325 4.76 0.68 -14.71
CA TYR A 325 4.69 -0.66 -15.30
C TYR A 325 4.13 -0.55 -16.71
N ASN A 326 4.83 -1.10 -17.70
CA ASN A 326 4.29 -1.30 -19.04
C ASN A 326 3.65 -2.69 -19.11
N MET A 327 2.31 -2.71 -19.10
CA MET A 327 1.52 -3.95 -19.02
C MET A 327 1.57 -4.80 -20.30
N ASN A 328 2.06 -4.25 -21.41
CA ASN A 328 2.17 -4.98 -22.66
C ASN A 328 3.51 -5.67 -22.87
N ASN A 329 4.60 -5.03 -22.43
CA ASN A 329 5.94 -5.52 -22.73
C ASN A 329 6.75 -5.92 -21.49
N GLY A 330 6.29 -5.64 -20.27
CA GLY A 330 6.98 -6.03 -19.03
C GLY A 330 8.05 -5.05 -18.56
N ASP A 331 8.25 -3.92 -19.23
CA ASP A 331 9.22 -2.91 -18.77
C ASP A 331 8.72 -2.21 -17.52
N ILE A 332 9.62 -2.00 -16.55
CA ILE A 332 9.35 -1.40 -15.25
C ILE A 332 10.33 -0.26 -15.05
N HIS A 333 9.81 0.96 -14.92
CA HIS A 333 10.63 2.14 -14.68
C HIS A 333 10.44 2.62 -13.25
N VAL A 334 11.54 2.80 -12.50
CA VAL A 334 11.51 3.18 -11.09
C VAL A 334 12.36 4.44 -10.86
N ALA A 335 11.84 5.40 -10.13
CA ALA A 335 12.56 6.52 -9.57
C ALA A 335 12.37 6.52 -8.05
N VAL A 336 13.43 6.81 -7.27
CA VAL A 336 13.39 6.75 -5.80
C VAL A 336 13.76 8.10 -5.18
N GLY A 337 13.35 8.34 -3.94
CA GLY A 337 13.63 9.57 -3.20
C GLY A 337 13.11 10.85 -3.86
N GLY A 338 12.14 10.75 -4.78
CA GLY A 338 11.63 11.89 -5.55
C GLY A 338 12.64 12.46 -6.55
N ASP A 339 13.72 11.74 -6.89
CA ASP A 339 14.67 12.09 -7.95
C ASP A 339 14.25 11.45 -9.27
N TYR A 340 13.70 12.26 -10.16
CA TYR A 340 13.27 11.84 -11.50
C TYR A 340 14.32 12.13 -12.59
N GLN A 341 15.51 12.62 -12.22
CA GLN A 341 16.63 12.76 -13.15
C GLN A 341 17.33 11.40 -13.35
N THR A 342 17.24 10.57 -12.31
CA THR A 342 17.72 9.18 -12.33
C THR A 342 16.53 8.25 -12.32
N SER A 343 16.39 7.42 -13.34
CA SER A 343 15.39 6.35 -13.38
C SER A 343 16.04 5.03 -13.75
N PHE A 344 15.61 3.96 -13.12
CA PHE A 344 16.08 2.61 -13.34
C PHE A 344 15.06 1.84 -14.15
N THR A 345 15.52 1.03 -15.10
CA THR A 345 14.63 0.20 -15.93
C THR A 345 14.93 -1.26 -15.68
N PHE A 346 13.87 -2.01 -15.42
CA PHE A 346 13.88 -3.46 -15.23
C PHE A 346 12.88 -4.11 -16.19
N HIS A 347 12.91 -5.42 -16.27
CA HIS A 347 12.04 -6.16 -17.17
C HIS A 347 11.51 -7.42 -16.50
N LEU A 348 10.22 -7.65 -16.62
CA LEU A 348 9.53 -8.90 -16.28
C LEU A 348 9.23 -9.64 -17.58
N ASP A 349 9.63 -10.90 -17.69
CA ASP A 349 9.31 -11.74 -18.84
C ASP A 349 7.80 -11.96 -18.91
N MET A 350 7.18 -11.54 -20.02
CA MET A 350 5.73 -11.61 -20.18
C MET A 350 5.29 -12.91 -20.82
N GLN A 351 4.17 -13.45 -20.36
CA GLN A 351 3.46 -14.53 -21.02
C GLN A 351 2.54 -13.94 -22.09
N SER A 352 2.34 -14.71 -23.15
CA SER A 352 1.29 -14.34 -24.13
C SER A 352 -0.08 -14.52 -23.49
N PRO A 353 -1.00 -13.56 -23.65
CA PRO A 353 -2.37 -13.63 -23.14
C PRO A 353 -3.16 -14.80 -23.70
#